data_b0a3f8fb389d0c885c8c629d7d2effce
#
_entry.id   b0a3f8fb389d0c885c8c629d7d2effce
#
_cell.length_a   1.000
_cell.length_b   1.000
_cell.length_c   1.000
_cell.angle_alpha   90.00
_cell.angle_beta   90.00
_cell.angle_gamma   90.00
#
_symmetry.space_group_name_H-M   'P 1'
#
loop_
_entity.id
_entity.type
_entity.pdbx_description
1 polymer ?
#
loop_
_entity_poly.entity_id
_entity_poly.type
_entity_poly.pdbx_seq_one_letter_code
_entity_poly.pdbx_strand_id
1 'polypeptide(L)'
;MQFEQTFMNFLLHHQEKHNRTYHFLILMDALMSAAKHIQYYYLTGALKGHLGFTDTINVQGEDVMQMDEIAHEITIHHLRTTGRVIHAVSEESDEIIPL
;
A
#
# COMPACT_ATOMS: atom_id res chain seq x y z
N MET A 1 -6.41 -31.38 -9.35
CA MET A 1 -5.64 -30.12 -9.38
C MET A 1 -6.25 -29.13 -8.41
N GLN A 2 -5.46 -28.56 -7.53
CA GLN A 2 -5.91 -27.51 -6.64
C GLN A 2 -5.44 -26.16 -7.15
N PHE A 3 -6.32 -25.17 -7.09
CA PHE A 3 -5.97 -23.80 -7.43
C PHE A 3 -5.73 -23.02 -6.14
N GLU A 4 -4.72 -22.20 -6.15
CA GLU A 4 -4.45 -21.32 -5.03
C GLU A 4 -5.56 -20.28 -4.91
N GLN A 5 -5.96 -19.99 -3.68
CA GLN A 5 -6.93 -18.95 -3.40
C GLN A 5 -6.29 -17.57 -3.54
N THR A 6 -6.89 -16.71 -4.35
CA THR A 6 -6.45 -15.31 -4.43
C THR A 6 -6.95 -14.53 -3.22
N PHE A 7 -6.32 -13.40 -2.97
CA PHE A 7 -6.77 -12.49 -1.91
C PHE A 7 -8.22 -12.05 -2.15
N MET A 8 -8.57 -11.74 -3.39
CA MET A 8 -9.94 -11.34 -3.74
C MET A 8 -10.94 -12.47 -3.50
N ASN A 9 -10.59 -13.71 -3.86
CA ASN A 9 -11.47 -14.86 -3.59
C ASN A 9 -11.71 -15.03 -2.09
N PHE A 10 -10.66 -14.87 -1.28
CA PHE A 10 -10.76 -14.91 0.16
C PHE A 10 -11.71 -13.82 0.68
N LEU A 11 -11.56 -12.60 0.20
CA LEU A 11 -12.40 -11.47 0.63
C LEU A 11 -13.86 -11.68 0.26
N LEU A 12 -14.14 -12.16 -0.95
CA LEU A 12 -15.51 -12.43 -1.39
C LEU A 12 -16.17 -13.50 -0.54
N HIS A 13 -15.44 -14.58 -0.25
CA HIS A 13 -15.94 -15.65 0.61
C HIS A 13 -16.20 -15.14 2.02
N HIS A 14 -15.30 -14.35 2.56
CA HIS A 14 -15.42 -13.75 3.89
C HIS A 14 -16.63 -12.82 3.95
N GLN A 15 -16.86 -12.02 2.92
CA GLN A 15 -18.01 -11.12 2.85
C GLN A 15 -19.33 -11.88 2.85
N GLU A 16 -19.45 -12.95 2.06
CA GLU A 16 -20.63 -13.81 2.05
C GLU A 16 -20.89 -14.41 3.43
N LYS A 17 -19.85 -14.98 4.04
CA LYS A 17 -19.95 -15.70 5.30
C LYS A 17 -20.33 -14.79 6.47
N HIS A 18 -19.81 -13.57 6.48
CA HIS A 18 -19.94 -12.64 7.60
C HIS A 18 -20.86 -11.45 7.29
N ASN A 19 -21.49 -11.44 6.14
CA ASN A 19 -22.41 -10.39 5.72
C ASN A 19 -21.81 -8.99 5.85
N ARG A 20 -20.53 -8.84 5.43
CA ARG A 20 -19.81 -7.57 5.45
C ARG A 20 -20.29 -6.67 4.32
N THR A 21 -20.15 -5.35 4.52
CA THR A 21 -20.50 -4.38 3.49
C THR A 21 -19.47 -4.35 2.37
N TYR A 22 -19.86 -3.88 1.20
CA TYR A 22 -18.95 -3.69 0.07
C TYR A 22 -17.88 -2.65 0.36
N HIS A 23 -18.11 -1.74 1.30
CA HIS A 23 -17.09 -0.76 1.72
C HIS A 23 -15.83 -1.46 2.24
N PHE A 24 -16.00 -2.52 3.02
CA PHE A 24 -14.86 -3.32 3.51
C PHE A 24 -14.09 -3.95 2.36
N LEU A 25 -14.80 -4.55 1.40
CA LEU A 25 -14.18 -5.18 0.24
C LEU A 25 -13.37 -4.17 -0.58
N ILE A 26 -13.96 -3.01 -0.85
CA ILE A 26 -13.32 -1.95 -1.62
C ILE A 26 -12.09 -1.42 -0.90
N LEU A 27 -12.17 -1.26 0.42
CA LEU A 27 -11.03 -0.80 1.22
C LEU A 27 -9.88 -1.81 1.16
N MET A 28 -10.18 -3.10 1.34
CA MET A 28 -9.17 -4.15 1.29
C MET A 28 -8.54 -4.26 -0.10
N ASP A 29 -9.32 -4.13 -1.15
CA ASP A 29 -8.82 -4.11 -2.53
C ASP A 29 -7.89 -2.92 -2.76
N ALA A 30 -8.24 -1.75 -2.26
CA ALA A 30 -7.39 -0.56 -2.36
C ALA A 30 -6.05 -0.76 -1.64
N LEU A 31 -6.06 -1.36 -0.45
CA LEU A 31 -4.84 -1.65 0.29
C LEU A 31 -3.97 -2.66 -0.44
N MET A 32 -4.57 -3.68 -1.06
CA MET A 32 -3.82 -4.66 -1.87
C MET A 32 -3.21 -3.99 -3.09
N SER A 33 -3.95 -3.12 -3.75
CA SER A 33 -3.45 -2.35 -4.91
C SER A 33 -2.30 -1.45 -4.51
N ALA A 34 -2.40 -0.79 -3.35
CA ALA A 34 -1.32 0.02 -2.80
C ALA A 34 -0.06 -0.84 -2.54
N ALA A 35 -0.24 -2.01 -1.93
CA ALA A 35 0.88 -2.92 -1.64
C ALA A 35 1.60 -3.35 -2.92
N LYS A 36 0.85 -3.70 -3.96
CA LYS A 36 1.43 -4.07 -5.27
C LYS A 36 2.18 -2.90 -5.91
N HIS A 37 1.63 -1.71 -5.80
CA HIS A 37 2.23 -0.48 -6.33
C HIS A 37 3.54 -0.16 -5.60
N ILE A 38 3.55 -0.29 -4.27
CA ILE A 38 4.75 -0.11 -3.45
C ILE A 38 5.82 -1.15 -3.84
N GLN A 39 5.42 -2.41 -3.98
CA GLN A 39 6.33 -3.48 -4.39
C GLN A 39 6.96 -3.20 -5.76
N TYR A 40 6.16 -2.78 -6.71
CA TYR A 40 6.65 -2.41 -8.04
C TYR A 40 7.68 -1.28 -7.95
N TYR A 41 7.38 -0.26 -7.17
CA TYR A 41 8.29 0.88 -6.99
C TYR A 41 9.60 0.45 -6.36
N TYR A 42 9.53 -0.40 -5.34
CA TYR A 42 10.70 -0.95 -4.67
C TYR A 42 11.57 -1.76 -5.64
N LEU A 43 10.97 -2.67 -6.40
CA LEU A 43 11.72 -3.52 -7.34
C LEU A 43 12.35 -2.70 -8.46
N THR A 44 11.65 -1.75 -9.03
CA THR A 44 12.22 -0.89 -10.09
C THR A 44 13.32 0.00 -9.55
N GLY A 45 13.17 0.52 -8.33
CA GLY A 45 14.21 1.28 -7.67
C GLY A 45 15.46 0.46 -7.41
N ALA A 46 15.30 -0.78 -6.94
CA ALA A 46 16.41 -1.70 -6.72
C ALA A 46 17.13 -2.02 -8.03
N LEU A 47 16.39 -2.31 -9.10
CA LEU A 47 16.96 -2.60 -10.41
C LEU A 47 17.71 -1.42 -10.99
N LYS A 48 17.27 -0.21 -10.71
CA LYS A 48 17.93 1.03 -11.16
C LYS A 48 19.06 1.48 -10.26
N GLY A 49 19.32 0.75 -9.16
CA GLY A 49 20.35 1.11 -8.20
C GLY A 49 19.99 2.31 -7.33
N HIS A 50 18.70 2.59 -7.14
CA HIS A 50 18.25 3.75 -6.36
C HIS A 50 18.02 3.44 -4.89
N LEU A 51 18.01 2.15 -4.50
CA LEU A 51 17.68 1.72 -3.14
C LEU A 51 18.90 1.06 -2.48
N GLY A 52 19.71 1.86 -1.83
CA GLY A 52 20.76 1.36 -0.98
C GLY A 52 21.96 0.71 -1.67
N PHE A 53 22.15 0.93 -2.97
CA PHE A 53 23.29 0.39 -3.71
C PHE A 53 24.42 1.40 -3.89
N THR A 54 24.37 2.49 -3.14
CA THR A 54 25.40 3.50 -3.17
C THR A 54 26.35 3.32 -1.99
N ASP A 55 27.55 3.80 -2.13
CA ASP A 55 28.67 3.49 -1.25
C ASP A 55 28.64 4.18 0.11
N THR A 56 27.60 4.96 0.42
CA THR A 56 27.55 5.69 1.68
C THR A 56 26.31 5.36 2.49
N ILE A 57 26.50 5.24 3.80
CA ILE A 57 25.42 4.95 4.77
C ILE A 57 24.34 6.02 4.74
N ASN A 58 24.71 7.28 4.53
CA ASN A 58 23.77 8.41 4.47
C ASN A 58 22.80 8.27 3.29
N VAL A 59 23.31 7.83 2.15
CA VAL A 59 22.49 7.63 0.96
C VAL A 59 21.51 6.48 1.17
N GLN A 60 21.95 5.41 1.84
CA GLN A 60 21.05 4.31 2.22
C GLN A 60 19.96 4.78 3.16
N GLY A 61 20.30 5.63 4.13
CA GLY A 61 19.32 6.22 5.04
C GLY A 61 18.31 7.09 4.31
N GLU A 62 18.76 7.92 3.37
CA GLU A 62 17.88 8.74 2.55
C GLU A 62 16.95 7.88 1.69
N ASP A 63 17.47 6.82 1.07
CA ASP A 63 16.67 5.93 0.23
C ASP A 63 15.57 5.24 1.05
N VAL A 64 15.87 4.81 2.27
CA VAL A 64 14.88 4.22 3.18
C VAL A 64 13.83 5.25 3.54
N MET A 65 14.22 6.48 3.87
CA MET A 65 13.28 7.56 4.17
C MET A 65 12.40 7.89 2.95
N GLN A 66 12.98 7.93 1.76
CA GLN A 66 12.23 8.13 0.53
C GLN A 66 11.20 7.02 0.31
N MET A 67 11.55 5.78 0.59
CA MET A 67 10.61 4.68 0.45
C MET A 67 9.44 4.78 1.42
N ASP A 68 9.67 5.23 2.64
CA ASP A 68 8.61 5.47 3.61
C ASP A 68 7.65 6.54 3.10
N GLU A 69 8.17 7.63 2.56
CA GLU A 69 7.36 8.70 1.98
C GLU A 69 6.60 8.23 0.75
N ILE A 70 7.25 7.48 -0.13
CA ILE A 70 6.63 6.93 -1.34
C ILE A 70 5.51 5.96 -0.96
N ALA A 71 5.75 5.08 -0.01
CA ALA A 71 4.73 4.15 0.47
C ALA A 71 3.54 4.88 1.06
N HIS A 72 3.79 5.94 1.83
CA HIS A 72 2.76 6.80 2.37
C HIS A 72 1.92 7.44 1.25
N GLU A 73 2.55 8.07 0.27
CA GLU A 73 1.86 8.73 -0.83
C GLU A 73 1.03 7.75 -1.66
N ILE A 74 1.59 6.58 -1.96
CA ILE A 74 0.90 5.55 -2.72
C ILE A 74 -0.34 5.07 -1.96
N THR A 75 -0.19 4.80 -0.66
CA THR A 75 -1.29 4.33 0.16
C THR A 75 -2.40 5.38 0.26
N ILE A 76 -2.04 6.63 0.52
CA ILE A 76 -3.01 7.72 0.58
C ILE A 76 -3.74 7.88 -0.77
N HIS A 77 -3.02 7.79 -1.86
CA HIS A 77 -3.63 7.87 -3.19
C HIS A 77 -4.69 6.79 -3.39
N HIS A 78 -4.36 5.54 -3.10
CA HIS A 78 -5.30 4.44 -3.28
C HIS A 78 -6.48 4.52 -2.34
N LEU A 79 -6.29 4.95 -1.11
CA LEU A 79 -7.39 5.15 -0.17
C LEU A 79 -8.31 6.28 -0.62
N ARG A 80 -7.72 7.38 -1.09
CA ARG A 80 -8.49 8.54 -1.55
C ARG A 80 -9.39 8.20 -2.74
N THR A 81 -8.91 7.36 -3.66
CA THR A 81 -9.68 6.98 -4.84
C THR A 81 -10.90 6.12 -4.51
N THR A 82 -10.95 5.49 -3.35
CA THR A 82 -12.11 4.69 -2.94
C THR A 82 -13.35 5.54 -2.65
N GLY A 83 -13.15 6.78 -2.22
CA GLY A 83 -14.23 7.64 -1.75
C GLY A 83 -14.89 7.14 -0.45
N ARG A 84 -14.27 6.20 0.26
CA ARG A 84 -14.87 5.56 1.43
C ARG A 84 -14.07 5.74 2.71
N VAL A 85 -12.99 6.50 2.64
CA VAL A 85 -12.15 6.84 3.80
C VAL A 85 -12.21 8.36 3.98
N ILE A 86 -12.57 8.79 5.16
CA ILE A 86 -12.73 10.22 5.46
C ILE A 86 -11.40 10.82 5.92
N HIS A 87 -10.69 10.10 6.78
CA HIS A 87 -9.43 10.57 7.36
C HIS A 87 -8.44 9.43 7.45
N ALA A 88 -7.16 9.78 7.42
CA ALA A 88 -6.07 8.85 7.67
C ALA A 88 -5.12 9.45 8.70
N VAL A 89 -4.44 8.57 9.43
CA VAL A 89 -3.36 8.92 10.35
C VAL A 89 -2.12 8.18 9.92
N SER A 90 -1.01 8.85 9.81
CA SER A 90 0.25 8.28 9.33
C SER A 90 1.42 8.82 10.14
N GLU A 91 2.44 7.98 10.32
CA GLU A 91 3.70 8.42 10.94
C GLU A 91 4.40 9.50 10.13
N GLU A 92 4.13 9.55 8.82
CA GLU A 92 4.75 10.52 7.91
C GLU A 92 4.06 11.89 7.94
N SER A 93 3.04 12.07 8.76
CA SER A 93 2.31 13.32 8.89
C SER A 93 1.98 13.61 10.35
N ASP A 94 2.25 14.84 10.78
CA ASP A 94 1.93 15.30 12.14
C ASP A 94 0.44 15.53 12.35
N GLU A 95 -0.30 15.67 11.27
CA GLU A 95 -1.72 15.98 11.32
C GLU A 95 -2.56 14.87 10.72
N ILE A 96 -3.83 14.83 11.11
CA ILE A 96 -4.82 13.96 10.49
C ILE A 96 -4.98 14.39 9.02
N ILE A 97 -4.94 13.43 8.11
CA ILE A 97 -5.00 13.67 6.68
C ILE A 97 -6.45 13.53 6.21
N PRO A 98 -7.11 14.61 5.77
CA PRO A 98 -8.44 14.48 5.17
C PRO A 98 -8.35 13.86 3.78
N LEU A 99 -9.26 12.94 3.48
CA LEU A 99 -9.27 12.23 2.19
C LEU A 99 -10.49 12.52 1.32
#